data_1680e110645b657944720abfe977459d
#
_entry.id   1680e110645b657944720abfe977459d
#
_cell.length_a   1.000
_cell.length_b   1.000
_cell.length_c   1.000
_cell.angle_alpha   90.00
_cell.angle_beta   90.00
_cell.angle_gamma   90.00
#
_symmetry.space_group_name_H-M   'P 1'
#
loop_
_entity.id
_entity.type
_entity.pdbx_description
1 polymer ?
#
loop_
_entity_poly.entity_id
_entity_poly.type
_entity_poly.pdbx_seq_one_letter_code
_entity_poly.pdbx_strand_id
1 'polypeptide(L)'
;MERTKIDILISGGGIAGLTAAAAFGTAGFSVICVDPTAPVTERNTDGSDLRSTALLQPARDFLETAGIWAKLNPHASPLQTMRIVDAGGEVAEPRLTRDFDASDISDRPFGWNLPNWLLRREMLARLDELPNGTFRPGVGTKTLLTRRSEALVSLSDDTQVSARLVIGADGRNSPVRRAHGIGARTTRYGQKALAFAVNHPIPHEGVSTEVHRTGGPFTLVPLPDYNGMPSSAVVWMERGARAKELYELPEDAFNDAMSERSCHLYGPLTLATRR
;
A
#
# COMPACT_ATOMS: atom_id res chain seq x y z
N MET A 1 26.23 21.08 -20.06
CA MET A 1 24.92 20.43 -19.75
C MET A 1 24.15 21.35 -18.84
N GLU A 2 22.95 21.74 -19.26
CA GLU A 2 22.06 22.54 -18.44
C GLU A 2 21.59 21.70 -17.25
N ARG A 3 21.59 22.32 -16.07
CA ARG A 3 21.29 21.63 -14.81
C ARG A 3 20.02 22.23 -14.23
N THR A 4 18.99 21.40 -14.03
CA THR A 4 17.76 21.85 -13.38
C THR A 4 18.00 22.03 -11.88
N LYS A 5 17.68 23.22 -11.34
CA LYS A 5 17.75 23.50 -9.91
C LYS A 5 16.36 23.43 -9.29
N ILE A 6 16.25 22.70 -8.18
CA ILE A 6 15.00 22.51 -7.43
C ILE A 6 15.28 22.44 -5.91
N ASP A 7 14.21 22.49 -5.12
CA ASP A 7 14.33 22.29 -3.69
C ASP A 7 14.46 20.80 -3.33
N ILE A 8 13.60 19.95 -3.89
CA ILE A 8 13.49 18.55 -3.44
C ILE A 8 13.44 17.60 -4.64
N LEU A 9 14.37 16.64 -4.67
CA LEU A 9 14.29 15.48 -5.55
C LEU A 9 13.83 14.26 -4.75
N ILE A 10 12.84 13.55 -5.27
CA ILE A 10 12.32 12.31 -4.68
C ILE A 10 12.64 11.16 -5.62
N SER A 11 13.40 10.19 -5.15
CA SER A 11 13.71 8.95 -5.86
C SER A 11 12.73 7.86 -5.42
N GLY A 12 11.82 7.47 -6.31
CA GLY A 12 10.78 6.48 -6.10
C GLY A 12 9.36 7.06 -6.17
N GLY A 13 8.56 6.60 -7.14
CA GLY A 13 7.16 6.97 -7.40
C GLY A 13 6.15 5.99 -6.77
N GLY A 14 6.52 5.30 -5.69
CA GLY A 14 5.59 4.54 -4.86
C GLY A 14 4.71 5.45 -4.00
N ILE A 15 3.79 4.87 -3.21
CA ILE A 15 2.87 5.62 -2.35
C ILE A 15 3.64 6.64 -1.47
N ALA A 16 4.73 6.22 -0.83
CA ALA A 16 5.53 7.09 0.03
C ALA A 16 6.13 8.28 -0.74
N GLY A 17 6.71 8.03 -1.93
CA GLY A 17 7.33 9.07 -2.74
C GLY A 17 6.31 10.05 -3.32
N LEU A 18 5.19 9.56 -3.85
CA LEU A 18 4.12 10.41 -4.36
C LEU A 18 3.46 11.24 -3.24
N THR A 19 3.26 10.64 -2.06
CA THR A 19 2.78 11.37 -0.88
C THR A 19 3.73 12.51 -0.51
N ALA A 20 5.04 12.24 -0.44
CA ALA A 20 6.04 13.26 -0.16
C ALA A 20 6.05 14.36 -1.23
N ALA A 21 5.97 13.97 -2.51
CA ALA A 21 5.94 14.92 -3.62
C ALA A 21 4.74 15.88 -3.52
N ALA A 22 3.55 15.34 -3.29
CA ALA A 22 2.34 16.15 -3.13
C ALA A 22 2.41 17.04 -1.88
N ALA A 23 2.89 16.53 -0.76
CA ALA A 23 2.99 17.30 0.49
C ALA A 23 3.97 18.48 0.35
N PHE A 24 5.18 18.23 -0.16
CA PHE A 24 6.15 19.31 -0.35
C PHE A 24 5.74 20.29 -1.45
N GLY A 25 5.15 19.79 -2.53
CA GLY A 25 4.61 20.66 -3.58
C GLY A 25 3.48 21.57 -3.06
N THR A 26 2.57 21.01 -2.24
CA THR A 26 1.51 21.79 -1.56
C THR A 26 2.09 22.84 -0.59
N ALA A 27 3.22 22.52 0.05
CA ALA A 27 3.95 23.46 0.91
C ALA A 27 4.77 24.53 0.14
N GLY A 28 4.72 24.54 -1.21
CA GLY A 28 5.33 25.55 -2.06
C GLY A 28 6.76 25.25 -2.51
N PHE A 29 7.33 24.08 -2.19
CA PHE A 29 8.65 23.69 -2.67
C PHE A 29 8.61 23.21 -4.13
N SER A 30 9.67 23.50 -4.89
CA SER A 30 9.86 22.91 -6.21
C SER A 30 10.29 21.45 -6.07
N VAL A 31 9.51 20.52 -6.64
CA VAL A 31 9.68 19.07 -6.45
C VAL A 31 9.77 18.35 -7.79
N ILE A 32 10.76 17.48 -7.94
CA ILE A 32 10.78 16.45 -8.98
C ILE A 32 10.75 15.07 -8.30
N CYS A 33 9.77 14.26 -8.64
CA CYS A 33 9.70 12.85 -8.26
C CYS A 33 10.01 11.99 -9.48
N VAL A 34 10.93 11.04 -9.34
CA VAL A 34 11.34 10.12 -10.43
C VAL A 34 11.09 8.67 -10.03
N ASP A 35 10.68 7.85 -11.01
CA ASP A 35 10.59 6.40 -10.83
C ASP A 35 10.96 5.70 -12.16
N PRO A 36 11.82 4.67 -12.13
CA PRO A 36 12.20 3.93 -13.33
C PRO A 36 11.03 3.19 -13.98
N THR A 37 9.93 3.01 -13.25
CA THR A 37 8.72 2.33 -13.73
C THR A 37 7.52 3.27 -13.60
N ALA A 38 6.74 3.41 -14.67
CA ALA A 38 5.48 4.12 -14.59
C ALA A 38 4.51 3.36 -13.65
N PRO A 39 3.90 4.01 -12.65
CA PRO A 39 2.95 3.34 -11.78
C PRO A 39 1.68 2.96 -12.55
N VAL A 40 1.21 1.74 -12.30
CA VAL A 40 -0.11 1.30 -12.80
C VAL A 40 -1.18 1.89 -11.88
N THR A 41 -2.14 2.58 -12.48
CA THR A 41 -3.19 3.35 -11.79
C THR A 41 -4.59 2.78 -12.00
N GLU A 42 -4.70 1.64 -12.69
CA GLU A 42 -5.97 0.98 -12.99
C GLU A 42 -6.02 -0.42 -12.37
N ARG A 43 -7.21 -0.79 -11.83
CA ARG A 43 -7.41 -2.06 -11.12
C ARG A 43 -7.09 -3.28 -11.97
N ASN A 44 -7.58 -3.31 -13.21
CA ASN A 44 -7.59 -4.51 -14.05
C ASN A 44 -6.42 -4.57 -15.05
N THR A 45 -5.47 -3.65 -14.94
CA THR A 45 -4.27 -3.62 -15.79
C THR A 45 -3.19 -4.55 -15.23
N ASP A 46 -2.41 -5.17 -16.11
CA ASP A 46 -1.28 -6.00 -15.72
C ASP A 46 -0.25 -5.19 -14.93
N GLY A 47 0.24 -5.76 -13.83
CA GLY A 47 1.16 -5.08 -12.91
C GLY A 47 0.47 -4.16 -11.91
N SER A 48 -0.87 -4.11 -11.87
CA SER A 48 -1.60 -3.38 -10.84
C SER A 48 -1.25 -3.88 -9.44
N ASP A 49 -1.01 -2.95 -8.51
CA ASP A 49 -0.82 -3.27 -7.10
C ASP A 49 -2.19 -3.42 -6.42
N LEU A 50 -2.66 -4.66 -6.38
CA LEU A 50 -3.97 -5.03 -5.84
C LEU A 50 -4.01 -5.12 -4.30
N ARG A 51 -2.89 -4.86 -3.64
CA ARG A 51 -2.85 -4.70 -2.19
C ARG A 51 -3.60 -3.43 -1.80
N SER A 52 -4.00 -3.36 -0.53
CA SER A 52 -4.56 -2.16 0.06
C SER A 52 -3.67 -1.62 1.19
N THR A 53 -3.90 -0.38 1.54
CA THR A 53 -3.25 0.29 2.66
C THR A 53 -4.31 0.88 3.57
N ALA A 54 -4.29 0.46 4.84
CA ALA A 54 -5.06 1.07 5.90
C ALA A 54 -4.33 2.33 6.39
N LEU A 55 -4.96 3.47 6.20
CA LEU A 55 -4.46 4.79 6.60
C LEU A 55 -5.07 5.14 7.96
N LEU A 56 -4.29 5.10 9.02
CA LEU A 56 -4.75 5.51 10.36
C LEU A 56 -4.98 7.02 10.42
N GLN A 57 -5.66 7.48 11.48
CA GLN A 57 -6.07 8.89 11.63
C GLN A 57 -4.93 9.89 11.37
N PRO A 58 -3.70 9.76 11.91
CA PRO A 58 -2.63 10.71 11.64
C PRO A 58 -2.19 10.73 10.16
N ALA A 59 -2.19 9.57 9.49
CA ALA A 59 -1.85 9.49 8.07
C ALA A 59 -2.94 10.13 7.21
N ARG A 60 -4.21 9.91 7.53
CA ARG A 60 -5.36 10.57 6.89
C ARG A 60 -5.27 12.10 7.02
N ASP A 61 -4.99 12.61 8.21
CA ASP A 61 -4.88 14.04 8.49
C ASP A 61 -3.68 14.66 7.73
N PHE A 62 -2.58 13.93 7.62
CA PHE A 62 -1.45 14.33 6.80
C PHE A 62 -1.81 14.40 5.30
N LEU A 63 -2.54 13.41 4.77
CA LEU A 63 -3.00 13.41 3.38
C LEU A 63 -4.00 14.55 3.09
N GLU A 64 -4.78 14.96 4.08
CA GLU A 64 -5.64 16.13 3.98
C GLU A 64 -4.80 17.41 3.83
N THR A 65 -3.78 17.59 4.66
CA THR A 65 -2.84 18.71 4.58
C THR A 65 -2.10 18.71 3.23
N ALA A 66 -1.78 17.56 2.66
CA ALA A 66 -1.17 17.43 1.34
C ALA A 66 -2.15 17.67 0.17
N GLY A 67 -3.45 17.90 0.46
CA GLY A 67 -4.48 18.11 -0.53
C GLY A 67 -4.90 16.86 -1.32
N ILE A 68 -4.62 15.67 -0.78
CA ILE A 68 -4.91 14.38 -1.44
C ILE A 68 -6.23 13.80 -0.93
N TRP A 69 -6.55 13.99 0.36
CA TRP A 69 -7.64 13.28 1.02
C TRP A 69 -9.02 13.49 0.39
N ALA A 70 -9.32 14.69 -0.07
CA ALA A 70 -10.61 14.98 -0.72
C ALA A 70 -10.89 14.08 -1.94
N LYS A 71 -9.82 13.67 -2.67
CA LYS A 71 -9.92 12.74 -3.81
C LYS A 71 -10.06 11.28 -3.36
N LEU A 72 -9.48 10.92 -2.22
CA LEU A 72 -9.50 9.56 -1.68
C LEU A 72 -10.77 9.22 -0.90
N ASN A 73 -11.33 10.20 -0.20
CA ASN A 73 -12.45 10.01 0.73
C ASN A 73 -13.68 9.28 0.12
N PRO A 74 -14.11 9.56 -1.13
CA PRO A 74 -15.25 8.85 -1.73
C PRO A 74 -15.03 7.35 -1.95
N HIS A 75 -13.79 6.89 -1.90
CA HIS A 75 -13.37 5.52 -2.16
C HIS A 75 -12.86 4.79 -0.91
N ALA A 76 -12.83 5.49 0.23
CA ALA A 76 -12.22 4.99 1.45
C ALA A 76 -13.22 4.16 2.26
N SER A 77 -12.84 2.94 2.62
CA SER A 77 -13.62 2.09 3.52
C SER A 77 -13.22 2.37 4.96
N PRO A 78 -14.13 2.85 5.82
CA PRO A 78 -13.82 3.08 7.22
C PRO A 78 -13.57 1.76 7.95
N LEU A 79 -12.61 1.79 8.88
CA LEU A 79 -12.27 0.69 9.78
C LEU A 79 -12.77 1.05 11.18
N GLN A 80 -14.00 0.60 11.49
CA GLN A 80 -14.66 0.94 12.73
C GLN A 80 -14.27 -0.01 13.85
N THR A 81 -14.19 -1.29 13.56
CA THR A 81 -13.87 -2.33 14.53
C THR A 81 -12.70 -3.16 14.05
N MET A 82 -11.77 -3.47 14.94
CA MET A 82 -10.73 -4.47 14.72
C MET A 82 -11.13 -5.73 15.48
N ARG A 83 -11.35 -6.82 14.74
CA ARG A 83 -11.71 -8.13 15.28
C ARG A 83 -10.52 -9.08 15.19
N ILE A 84 -10.14 -9.66 16.31
CA ILE A 84 -9.16 -10.72 16.40
C ILE A 84 -9.88 -12.01 16.74
N VAL A 85 -9.68 -13.04 15.92
CA VAL A 85 -10.26 -14.37 16.07
C VAL A 85 -9.14 -15.39 16.26
N ASP A 86 -9.13 -16.07 17.40
CA ASP A 86 -8.35 -17.28 17.59
C ASP A 86 -9.15 -18.49 17.06
N ALA A 87 -8.63 -19.12 16.03
CA ALA A 87 -9.17 -20.31 15.40
C ALA A 87 -8.15 -21.47 15.43
N GLY A 88 -7.23 -21.46 16.39
CA GLY A 88 -6.25 -22.55 16.57
C GLY A 88 -6.93 -23.84 16.93
N GLY A 89 -6.61 -24.94 16.23
CA GLY A 89 -7.19 -26.27 16.44
C GLY A 89 -7.33 -27.06 15.14
N GLU A 90 -7.89 -28.26 15.22
CA GLU A 90 -8.09 -29.13 14.07
C GLU A 90 -9.23 -28.63 13.17
N VAL A 91 -10.30 -28.10 13.76
CA VAL A 91 -11.45 -27.55 13.05
C VAL A 91 -11.29 -26.06 12.85
N ALA A 92 -11.74 -25.55 11.69
CA ALA A 92 -11.72 -24.12 11.36
C ALA A 92 -12.93 -23.40 12.00
N GLU A 93 -12.89 -23.24 13.31
CA GLU A 93 -13.94 -22.58 14.08
C GLU A 93 -13.36 -21.51 15.03
N PRO A 94 -14.07 -20.40 15.25
CA PRO A 94 -13.69 -19.40 16.24
C PRO A 94 -13.71 -19.98 17.66
N ARG A 95 -12.59 -19.98 18.36
CA ARG A 95 -12.47 -20.38 19.77
C ARG A 95 -12.62 -19.20 20.71
N LEU A 96 -12.05 -18.08 20.31
CA LEU A 96 -12.12 -16.82 21.02
C LEU A 96 -12.20 -15.68 20.00
N THR A 97 -13.08 -14.73 20.26
CA THR A 97 -13.18 -13.49 19.48
C THR A 97 -13.04 -12.30 20.41
N ARG A 98 -12.25 -11.31 19.98
CA ARG A 98 -12.09 -10.02 20.65
C ARG A 98 -12.28 -8.90 19.65
N ASP A 99 -13.17 -7.99 19.98
CA ASP A 99 -13.44 -6.78 19.22
C ASP A 99 -12.86 -5.58 19.97
N PHE A 100 -12.26 -4.69 19.21
CA PHE A 100 -11.80 -3.37 19.63
C PHE A 100 -12.55 -2.36 18.78
N ASP A 101 -13.33 -1.50 19.39
CA ASP A 101 -14.12 -0.50 18.68
C ASP A 101 -13.41 0.85 18.69
N ALA A 102 -13.49 1.58 17.58
CA ALA A 102 -12.86 2.88 17.46
C ALA A 102 -13.48 3.90 18.42
N SER A 103 -14.77 3.75 18.76
CA SER A 103 -15.48 4.62 19.71
C SER A 103 -14.95 4.54 21.15
N ASP A 104 -14.16 3.52 21.48
CA ASP A 104 -13.49 3.42 22.79
C ASP A 104 -12.37 4.46 22.95
N ILE A 105 -11.85 5.01 21.85
CA ILE A 105 -10.72 5.94 21.86
C ILE A 105 -10.94 7.22 21.05
N SER A 106 -11.91 7.28 20.14
CA SER A 106 -12.10 8.41 19.23
C SER A 106 -13.51 8.42 18.63
N ASP A 107 -14.01 9.60 18.26
CA ASP A 107 -15.25 9.77 17.48
C ASP A 107 -15.07 9.43 15.98
N ARG A 108 -13.89 9.04 15.58
CA ARG A 108 -13.55 8.70 14.19
C ARG A 108 -13.17 7.22 14.06
N PRO A 109 -13.33 6.59 12.88
CA PRO A 109 -12.79 5.26 12.62
C PRO A 109 -11.30 5.16 12.97
N PHE A 110 -10.79 3.98 13.28
CA PHE A 110 -9.34 3.74 13.47
C PHE A 110 -8.53 4.22 12.27
N GLY A 111 -9.10 4.03 11.08
CA GLY A 111 -8.48 4.40 9.82
C GLY A 111 -9.40 4.12 8.64
N TRP A 112 -8.85 4.20 7.45
CA TRP A 112 -9.55 3.99 6.19
C TRP A 112 -8.70 3.14 5.27
N ASN A 113 -9.29 2.11 4.69
CA ASN A 113 -8.61 1.23 3.77
C ASN A 113 -8.84 1.65 2.31
N LEU A 114 -7.78 1.64 1.52
CA LEU A 114 -7.79 2.05 0.12
C LEU A 114 -6.89 1.14 -0.72
N PRO A 115 -7.30 0.76 -1.94
CA PRO A 115 -6.45 0.01 -2.85
C PRO A 115 -5.22 0.83 -3.28
N ASN A 116 -4.05 0.19 -3.38
CA ASN A 116 -2.80 0.88 -3.69
C ASN A 116 -2.77 1.48 -5.11
N TRP A 117 -3.39 0.84 -6.10
CA TRP A 117 -3.51 1.40 -7.45
C TRP A 117 -4.30 2.73 -7.45
N LEU A 118 -5.36 2.81 -6.63
CA LEU A 118 -6.17 4.01 -6.47
C LEU A 118 -5.39 5.12 -5.74
N LEU A 119 -4.68 4.78 -4.66
CA LEU A 119 -3.81 5.73 -3.97
C LEU A 119 -2.83 6.38 -4.94
N ARG A 120 -2.17 5.58 -5.80
CA ARG A 120 -1.23 6.10 -6.80
C ARG A 120 -1.91 7.01 -7.82
N ARG A 121 -3.11 6.64 -8.30
CA ARG A 121 -3.89 7.44 -9.23
C ARG A 121 -4.18 8.83 -8.68
N GLU A 122 -4.73 8.88 -7.48
CA GLU A 122 -5.15 10.15 -6.88
C GLU A 122 -3.95 11.01 -6.43
N MET A 123 -2.86 10.39 -6.01
CA MET A 123 -1.62 11.10 -5.69
C MET A 123 -0.97 11.72 -6.93
N LEU A 124 -0.97 11.02 -8.06
CA LEU A 124 -0.51 11.57 -9.33
C LEU A 124 -1.41 12.71 -9.80
N ALA A 125 -2.73 12.52 -9.77
CA ALA A 125 -3.68 13.56 -10.10
C ALA A 125 -3.49 14.82 -9.24
N ARG A 126 -3.16 14.66 -7.95
CA ARG A 126 -2.82 15.79 -7.09
C ARG A 126 -1.51 16.47 -7.52
N LEU A 127 -0.50 15.70 -7.85
CA LEU A 127 0.79 16.25 -8.26
C LEU A 127 0.70 17.02 -9.57
N ASP A 128 -0.14 16.59 -10.51
CA ASP A 128 -0.40 17.26 -11.78
C ASP A 128 -1.10 18.63 -11.60
N GLU A 129 -1.81 18.84 -10.49
CA GLU A 129 -2.42 20.14 -10.14
C GLU A 129 -1.41 21.15 -9.59
N LEU A 130 -0.21 20.69 -9.20
CA LEU A 130 0.79 21.53 -8.56
C LEU A 130 1.75 22.12 -9.60
N PRO A 131 1.82 23.45 -9.79
CA PRO A 131 2.68 24.06 -10.80
C PRO A 131 4.18 23.90 -10.51
N ASN A 132 4.51 23.58 -9.27
CA ASN A 132 5.87 23.38 -8.74
C ASN A 132 6.21 21.90 -8.51
N GLY A 133 5.32 20.96 -8.87
CA GLY A 133 5.49 19.53 -8.77
C GLY A 133 5.63 18.87 -10.14
N THR A 134 6.56 17.95 -10.31
CA THR A 134 6.73 17.19 -11.55
C THR A 134 6.98 15.72 -11.23
N PHE A 135 6.22 14.82 -11.86
CA PHE A 135 6.51 13.38 -11.87
C PHE A 135 7.15 12.97 -13.20
N ARG A 136 8.24 12.22 -13.14
CA ARG A 136 8.97 11.70 -14.32
C ARG A 136 8.99 10.17 -14.29
N PRO A 137 7.99 9.52 -14.87
CA PRO A 137 7.96 8.06 -15.02
C PRO A 137 9.00 7.59 -16.04
N GLY A 138 9.53 6.39 -15.86
CA GLY A 138 10.57 5.81 -16.73
C GLY A 138 11.97 6.36 -16.48
N VAL A 139 12.13 7.19 -15.45
CA VAL A 139 13.41 7.84 -15.12
C VAL A 139 13.81 7.48 -13.69
N GLY A 140 15.00 6.90 -13.54
CA GLY A 140 15.54 6.53 -12.23
C GLY A 140 16.76 7.36 -11.83
N THR A 141 17.08 7.32 -10.54
CA THR A 141 18.32 7.90 -10.01
C THR A 141 19.50 7.01 -10.39
N LYS A 142 20.48 7.57 -11.12
CA LYS A 142 21.70 6.86 -11.60
C LYS A 142 22.88 7.08 -10.65
N THR A 143 23.17 8.34 -10.33
CA THR A 143 24.22 8.70 -9.37
C THR A 143 23.75 9.84 -8.48
N LEU A 144 24.29 9.86 -7.26
CA LEU A 144 24.01 10.89 -6.27
C LEU A 144 25.32 11.30 -5.59
N LEU A 145 25.64 12.59 -5.68
CA LEU A 145 26.78 13.21 -5.01
C LEU A 145 26.27 14.31 -4.08
N THR A 146 26.42 14.11 -2.79
CA THR A 146 26.08 15.14 -1.78
C THR A 146 27.23 16.12 -1.62
N ARG A 147 26.88 17.41 -1.52
CA ARG A 147 27.75 18.52 -1.19
C ARG A 147 27.21 19.25 0.04
N ARG A 148 27.93 20.27 0.48
CA ARG A 148 27.58 21.02 1.70
C ARG A 148 26.21 21.73 1.60
N SER A 149 25.86 22.27 0.44
CA SER A 149 24.65 23.08 0.21
C SER A 149 23.66 22.48 -0.80
N GLU A 150 24.05 21.43 -1.51
CA GLU A 150 23.23 20.81 -2.56
C GLU A 150 23.60 19.33 -2.73
N ALA A 151 22.73 18.59 -3.39
CA ALA A 151 23.01 17.27 -3.92
C ALA A 151 22.96 17.33 -5.46
N LEU A 152 23.93 16.74 -6.11
CA LEU A 152 23.96 16.59 -7.56
C LEU A 152 23.50 15.18 -7.92
N VAL A 153 22.45 15.11 -8.70
CA VAL A 153 21.83 13.82 -9.10
C VAL A 153 21.87 13.72 -10.62
N SER A 154 22.48 12.63 -11.11
CA SER A 154 22.33 12.23 -12.51
C SER A 154 21.19 11.23 -12.63
N LEU A 155 20.31 11.44 -13.56
CA LEU A 155 19.16 10.58 -13.84
C LEU A 155 19.46 9.62 -14.99
N SER A 156 18.66 8.58 -15.15
CA SER A 156 18.87 7.52 -16.14
C SER A 156 18.72 7.99 -17.61
N ASP A 157 18.10 9.12 -17.83
CA ASP A 157 17.93 9.80 -19.12
C ASP A 157 19.08 10.83 -19.40
N ASP A 158 20.17 10.73 -18.63
CA ASP A 158 21.35 11.61 -18.68
C ASP A 158 21.10 13.08 -18.33
N THR A 159 19.90 13.43 -17.82
CA THR A 159 19.65 14.75 -17.25
C THR A 159 20.29 14.89 -15.86
N GLN A 160 20.62 16.14 -15.48
CA GLN A 160 21.20 16.45 -14.17
C GLN A 160 20.30 17.38 -13.38
N VAL A 161 20.14 17.07 -12.09
CA VAL A 161 19.38 17.85 -11.13
C VAL A 161 20.28 18.24 -9.98
N SER A 162 20.23 19.53 -9.59
CA SER A 162 20.76 20.04 -8.33
C SER A 162 19.59 20.26 -7.38
N ALA A 163 19.57 19.55 -6.26
CA ALA A 163 18.53 19.62 -5.26
C ALA A 163 19.09 20.00 -3.89
N ARG A 164 18.34 20.79 -3.10
CA ARG A 164 18.70 21.10 -1.71
C ARG A 164 18.51 19.88 -0.80
N LEU A 165 17.52 19.04 -1.12
CA LEU A 165 17.22 17.80 -0.41
C LEU A 165 16.94 16.68 -1.42
N VAL A 166 17.45 15.47 -1.13
CA VAL A 166 17.08 14.25 -1.85
C VAL A 166 16.41 13.28 -0.89
N ILE A 167 15.24 12.79 -1.27
CA ILE A 167 14.46 11.81 -0.51
C ILE A 167 14.52 10.47 -1.23
N GLY A 168 15.08 9.45 -0.58
CA GLY A 168 15.05 8.07 -1.06
C GLY A 168 13.77 7.37 -0.65
N ALA A 169 12.80 7.27 -1.56
CA ALA A 169 11.54 6.53 -1.42
C ALA A 169 11.48 5.32 -2.37
N ASP A 170 12.62 4.82 -2.78
CA ASP A 170 12.89 3.85 -3.86
C ASP A 170 12.87 2.38 -3.39
N GLY A 171 12.16 2.12 -2.29
CA GLY A 171 11.78 0.80 -1.81
C GLY A 171 12.88 0.03 -1.06
N ARG A 172 12.62 -1.26 -0.81
CA ARG A 172 13.48 -2.11 0.03
C ARG A 172 14.92 -2.23 -0.48
N ASN A 173 15.11 -2.18 -1.78
CA ASN A 173 16.42 -2.30 -2.44
C ASN A 173 17.00 -0.94 -2.81
N SER A 174 16.64 0.11 -2.10
CA SER A 174 16.98 1.52 -2.36
C SER A 174 18.39 1.73 -2.91
N PRO A 175 18.52 2.20 -4.15
CA PRO A 175 19.80 2.69 -4.71
C PRO A 175 20.35 3.87 -3.93
N VAL A 176 19.49 4.82 -3.53
CA VAL A 176 19.88 6.00 -2.74
C VAL A 176 20.52 5.59 -1.42
N ARG A 177 19.89 4.67 -0.67
CA ARG A 177 20.45 4.14 0.56
C ARG A 177 21.84 3.53 0.36
N ARG A 178 22.00 2.70 -0.69
CA ARG A 178 23.28 2.05 -1.00
C ARG A 178 24.37 3.04 -1.42
N ALA A 179 24.00 4.03 -2.22
CA ALA A 179 24.95 5.06 -2.68
C ALA A 179 25.57 5.86 -1.51
N HIS A 180 24.85 5.95 -0.38
CA HIS A 180 25.32 6.61 0.84
C HIS A 180 25.91 5.67 1.89
N GLY A 181 26.16 4.40 1.55
CA GLY A 181 26.73 3.44 2.50
C GLY A 181 25.86 3.12 3.70
N ILE A 182 24.55 3.44 3.65
CA ILE A 182 23.60 3.15 4.73
C ILE A 182 23.29 1.65 4.68
N GLY A 183 23.76 0.91 5.69
CA GLY A 183 23.54 -0.53 5.81
C GLY A 183 22.09 -0.90 6.06
N ALA A 184 21.77 -2.19 5.84
CA ALA A 184 20.48 -2.77 6.20
C ALA A 184 20.68 -4.13 6.84
N ARG A 185 19.99 -4.38 7.96
CA ARG A 185 19.90 -5.71 8.55
C ARG A 185 18.66 -6.41 8.00
N THR A 186 18.82 -7.60 7.45
CA THR A 186 17.71 -8.39 6.90
C THR A 186 17.45 -9.62 7.76
N THR A 187 16.23 -9.76 8.24
CA THR A 187 15.75 -10.96 8.94
C THR A 187 14.74 -11.68 8.07
N ARG A 188 14.94 -12.97 7.88
CA ARG A 188 14.01 -13.82 7.10
C ARG A 188 13.19 -14.67 8.05
N TYR A 189 11.87 -14.52 8.01
CA TYR A 189 10.94 -15.25 8.89
C TYR A 189 10.46 -16.58 8.29
N GLY A 190 10.85 -16.91 7.04
CA GLY A 190 10.41 -18.13 6.36
C GLY A 190 8.94 -18.13 5.93
N GLN A 191 8.29 -16.99 6.03
CA GLN A 191 6.88 -16.78 5.66
C GLN A 191 6.75 -16.03 4.34
N LYS A 192 5.63 -16.24 3.66
CA LYS A 192 5.16 -15.49 2.50
C LYS A 192 3.73 -15.05 2.72
N ALA A 193 3.33 -13.95 2.10
CA ALA A 193 1.96 -13.49 2.08
C ALA A 193 1.39 -13.60 0.67
N LEU A 194 0.17 -14.11 0.55
CA LEU A 194 -0.71 -13.95 -0.59
C LEU A 194 -1.56 -12.71 -0.32
N ALA A 195 -1.65 -11.80 -1.30
CA ALA A 195 -2.40 -10.56 -1.17
C ALA A 195 -3.33 -10.39 -2.38
N PHE A 196 -4.62 -10.33 -2.12
CA PHE A 196 -5.69 -10.31 -3.13
C PHE A 196 -6.94 -9.66 -2.54
N ALA A 197 -8.00 -9.47 -3.35
CA ALA A 197 -9.33 -9.10 -2.84
C ALA A 197 -10.32 -10.23 -3.09
N VAL A 198 -11.35 -10.27 -2.23
CA VAL A 198 -12.45 -11.23 -2.29
C VAL A 198 -13.79 -10.52 -2.25
N ASN A 199 -14.82 -11.15 -2.84
CA ASN A 199 -16.22 -10.85 -2.59
C ASN A 199 -16.80 -11.88 -1.64
N HIS A 200 -17.83 -11.48 -0.88
CA HIS A 200 -18.50 -12.33 0.08
C HIS A 200 -19.98 -11.89 0.30
N PRO A 201 -20.90 -12.83 0.69
CA PRO A 201 -22.32 -12.49 0.80
C PRO A 201 -22.68 -11.71 2.08
N ILE A 202 -21.91 -11.86 3.16
CA ILE A 202 -22.18 -11.21 4.45
C ILE A 202 -21.42 -9.89 4.52
N PRO A 203 -22.09 -8.73 4.70
CA PRO A 203 -21.40 -7.43 4.80
C PRO A 203 -20.37 -7.38 5.93
N HIS A 204 -19.23 -6.73 5.68
CA HIS A 204 -18.17 -6.56 6.69
C HIS A 204 -18.47 -5.46 7.73
N GLU A 205 -19.42 -4.55 7.47
CA GLU A 205 -19.85 -3.49 8.39
C GLU A 205 -18.70 -2.65 9.01
N GLY A 206 -17.64 -2.42 8.24
CA GLY A 206 -16.46 -1.69 8.73
C GLY A 206 -15.55 -2.48 9.69
N VAL A 207 -15.78 -3.80 9.84
CA VAL A 207 -14.98 -4.67 10.70
C VAL A 207 -13.77 -5.21 9.95
N SER A 208 -12.57 -4.85 10.39
CA SER A 208 -11.30 -5.48 9.96
C SER A 208 -11.09 -6.74 10.80
N THR A 209 -11.09 -7.91 10.17
CA THR A 209 -11.02 -9.20 10.88
C THR A 209 -9.67 -9.88 10.63
N GLU A 210 -8.99 -10.26 11.70
CA GLU A 210 -7.75 -11.01 11.67
C GLU A 210 -7.94 -12.39 12.32
N VAL A 211 -7.85 -13.45 11.51
CA VAL A 211 -8.03 -14.84 11.96
C VAL A 211 -6.67 -15.48 12.18
N HIS A 212 -6.37 -15.80 13.43
CA HIS A 212 -5.17 -16.51 13.83
C HIS A 212 -5.38 -18.03 13.85
N ARG A 213 -4.59 -18.73 13.07
CA ARG A 213 -4.51 -20.20 13.01
C ARG A 213 -3.05 -20.60 12.78
N THR A 214 -2.79 -21.77 12.30
CA THR A 214 -1.45 -22.22 11.92
C THR A 214 -0.90 -21.43 10.71
N GLY A 215 0.41 -21.19 10.66
CA GLY A 215 1.13 -20.59 9.53
C GLY A 215 1.28 -19.06 9.61
N GLY A 216 0.31 -18.35 10.13
CA GLY A 216 0.28 -16.89 10.27
C GLY A 216 -1.14 -16.33 10.21
N PRO A 217 -1.33 -15.02 10.30
CA PRO A 217 -2.64 -14.41 10.23
C PRO A 217 -3.27 -14.49 8.83
N PHE A 218 -4.61 -14.57 8.82
CA PHE A 218 -5.46 -14.35 7.66
C PHE A 218 -6.31 -13.13 7.95
N THR A 219 -6.05 -12.04 7.25
CA THR A 219 -6.68 -10.76 7.53
C THR A 219 -7.65 -10.38 6.42
N LEU A 220 -8.88 -10.00 6.78
CA LEU A 220 -9.90 -9.44 5.89
C LEU A 220 -10.09 -7.98 6.27
N VAL A 221 -9.76 -7.07 5.37
CA VAL A 221 -9.85 -5.63 5.59
C VAL A 221 -10.92 -5.04 4.65
N PRO A 222 -11.92 -4.31 5.17
CA PRO A 222 -12.99 -3.71 4.39
C PRO A 222 -12.52 -2.98 3.14
N LEU A 223 -13.18 -3.23 2.01
CA LEU A 223 -13.08 -2.48 0.77
C LEU A 223 -14.47 -1.98 0.37
N PRO A 224 -14.60 -0.98 -0.49
CA PRO A 224 -15.86 -0.66 -1.13
C PRO A 224 -16.43 -1.87 -1.88
N ASP A 225 -17.76 -1.96 -1.95
CA ASP A 225 -18.44 -3.01 -2.69
C ASP A 225 -17.90 -3.13 -4.12
N TYR A 226 -17.78 -4.34 -4.59
CA TYR A 226 -17.30 -4.61 -5.94
C TYR A 226 -18.30 -5.50 -6.68
N ASN A 227 -18.76 -5.03 -7.87
CA ASN A 227 -19.80 -5.68 -8.66
C ASN A 227 -21.10 -5.95 -7.86
N GLY A 228 -21.47 -5.01 -6.97
CA GLY A 228 -22.67 -5.11 -6.16
C GLY A 228 -22.57 -6.10 -5.00
N MET A 229 -21.38 -6.57 -4.67
CA MET A 229 -21.13 -7.46 -3.53
C MET A 229 -20.18 -6.83 -2.52
N PRO A 230 -20.36 -7.08 -1.22
CA PRO A 230 -19.37 -6.76 -0.20
C PRO A 230 -17.99 -7.32 -0.57
N SER A 231 -16.94 -6.54 -0.35
CA SER A 231 -15.58 -6.91 -0.75
C SER A 231 -14.59 -6.62 0.37
N SER A 232 -13.58 -7.48 0.50
CA SER A 232 -12.48 -7.30 1.45
C SER A 232 -11.12 -7.53 0.79
N ALA A 233 -10.13 -6.74 1.18
CA ALA A 233 -8.74 -7.06 0.89
C ALA A 233 -8.26 -8.17 1.84
N VAL A 234 -7.54 -9.14 1.29
CA VAL A 234 -6.99 -10.25 2.05
C VAL A 234 -5.48 -10.19 2.06
N VAL A 235 -4.92 -10.42 3.25
CA VAL A 235 -3.51 -10.79 3.42
C VAL A 235 -3.48 -12.13 4.14
N TRP A 236 -3.05 -13.16 3.43
CA TRP A 236 -2.93 -14.51 3.96
C TRP A 236 -1.45 -14.86 4.14
N MET A 237 -1.00 -14.90 5.39
CA MET A 237 0.37 -15.26 5.71
C MET A 237 0.49 -16.75 5.96
N GLU A 238 1.49 -17.39 5.32
CA GLU A 238 1.78 -18.81 5.43
C GLU A 238 3.28 -19.10 5.36
N ARG A 239 3.67 -20.31 5.77
CA ARG A 239 5.02 -20.84 5.51
C ARG A 239 5.27 -20.89 4.01
N GLY A 240 6.49 -20.59 3.58
CA GLY A 240 6.81 -20.40 2.17
C GLY A 240 6.41 -21.56 1.25
N ALA A 241 6.54 -22.82 1.69
CA ALA A 241 6.10 -24.00 0.93
C ALA A 241 4.57 -24.02 0.78
N ARG A 242 3.83 -23.83 1.88
CA ARG A 242 2.36 -23.83 1.86
C ARG A 242 1.79 -22.67 1.03
N ALA A 243 2.40 -21.49 1.13
CA ALA A 243 1.99 -20.35 0.30
C ALA A 243 2.15 -20.64 -1.21
N LYS A 244 3.17 -21.41 -1.61
CA LYS A 244 3.35 -21.81 -3.00
C LYS A 244 2.28 -22.82 -3.42
N GLU A 245 1.99 -23.84 -2.62
CA GLU A 245 0.92 -24.80 -2.88
C GLU A 245 -0.44 -24.09 -3.07
N LEU A 246 -0.78 -23.18 -2.16
CA LEU A 246 -2.03 -22.38 -2.25
C LEU A 246 -2.06 -21.54 -3.52
N TYR A 247 -0.94 -20.93 -3.90
CA TYR A 247 -0.87 -20.13 -5.12
C TYR A 247 -1.10 -20.95 -6.40
N GLU A 248 -0.74 -22.23 -6.39
CA GLU A 248 -0.86 -23.16 -7.51
C GLU A 248 -2.22 -23.87 -7.58
N LEU A 249 -3.10 -23.73 -6.57
CA LEU A 249 -4.42 -24.35 -6.57
C LEU A 249 -5.28 -23.84 -7.73
N PRO A 250 -6.17 -24.67 -8.29
CA PRO A 250 -7.29 -24.20 -9.09
C PRO A 250 -8.14 -23.19 -8.32
N GLU A 251 -8.82 -22.27 -9.02
CA GLU A 251 -9.53 -21.15 -8.36
C GLU A 251 -10.60 -21.63 -7.38
N ASP A 252 -11.42 -22.62 -7.76
CA ASP A 252 -12.45 -23.17 -6.87
C ASP A 252 -11.86 -23.75 -5.58
N ALA A 253 -10.78 -24.54 -5.69
CA ALA A 253 -10.09 -25.10 -4.52
C ALA A 253 -9.42 -24.02 -3.67
N PHE A 254 -8.98 -22.92 -4.27
CA PHE A 254 -8.45 -21.77 -3.54
C PHE A 254 -9.57 -21.02 -2.80
N ASN A 255 -10.74 -20.84 -3.44
CA ASN A 255 -11.91 -20.24 -2.83
C ASN A 255 -12.40 -21.04 -1.60
N ASP A 256 -12.42 -22.37 -1.71
CA ASP A 256 -12.76 -23.26 -0.58
C ASP A 256 -11.74 -23.13 0.55
N ALA A 257 -10.44 -23.17 0.21
CA ALA A 257 -9.37 -23.07 1.19
C ALA A 257 -9.36 -21.73 1.95
N MET A 258 -9.63 -20.61 1.28
CA MET A 258 -9.71 -19.30 1.97
C MET A 258 -11.01 -19.15 2.76
N SER A 259 -12.12 -19.73 2.31
CA SER A 259 -13.40 -19.75 3.05
C SER A 259 -13.25 -20.53 4.36
N GLU A 260 -12.66 -21.73 4.31
CA GLU A 260 -12.31 -22.50 5.50
C GLU A 260 -11.34 -21.72 6.41
N ARG A 261 -10.27 -21.13 5.81
CA ARG A 261 -9.26 -20.40 6.58
C ARG A 261 -9.80 -19.19 7.31
N SER A 262 -10.85 -18.55 6.77
CA SER A 262 -11.59 -17.46 7.38
C SER A 262 -12.66 -17.92 8.42
N CYS A 263 -12.77 -19.23 8.69
CA CYS A 263 -13.83 -19.82 9.50
C CYS A 263 -15.23 -19.46 8.98
N HIS A 264 -15.39 -19.28 7.68
CA HIS A 264 -16.65 -18.89 7.02
C HIS A 264 -17.34 -17.66 7.64
N LEU A 265 -16.59 -16.76 8.30
CA LEU A 265 -17.13 -15.59 9.03
C LEU A 265 -17.96 -14.66 8.14
N TYR A 266 -17.62 -14.57 6.86
CA TYR A 266 -18.35 -13.80 5.87
C TYR A 266 -19.07 -14.67 4.82
N GLY A 267 -19.25 -15.97 5.12
CA GLY A 267 -19.76 -16.98 4.18
C GLY A 267 -18.69 -17.43 3.19
N PRO A 268 -19.06 -18.01 2.03
CA PRO A 268 -18.10 -18.39 1.01
C PRO A 268 -17.40 -17.16 0.44
N LEU A 269 -16.07 -17.25 0.36
CA LEU A 269 -15.22 -16.21 -0.26
C LEU A 269 -14.95 -16.57 -1.70
N THR A 270 -15.05 -15.60 -2.60
CA THR A 270 -14.69 -15.74 -4.01
C THR A 270 -13.64 -14.71 -4.42
N LEU A 271 -12.67 -15.11 -5.24
CA LEU A 271 -11.65 -14.18 -5.73
C LEU A 271 -12.29 -13.03 -6.53
N ALA A 272 -11.93 -11.80 -6.18
CA ALA A 272 -12.31 -10.58 -6.90
C ALA A 272 -11.12 -9.97 -7.67
N THR A 273 -9.92 -10.51 -7.48
CA THR A 273 -8.67 -10.09 -8.16
C THR A 273 -7.77 -11.31 -8.36
N ARG A 274 -6.67 -11.12 -9.09
CA ARG A 274 -5.56 -12.10 -9.10
C ARG A 274 -4.99 -12.25 -7.69
N ARG A 275 -4.40 -13.40 -7.43
CA ARG A 275 -3.69 -13.73 -6.19
C ARG A 275 -2.18 -13.67 -6.36
#